data_e25206a0f3a22f5a5e4492693557f1ca
#
_entry.id   e25206a0f3a22f5a5e4492693557f1ca
#
_cell.length_a   1.000
_cell.length_b   1.000
_cell.length_c   1.000
_cell.angle_alpha   90.00
_cell.angle_beta   90.00
_cell.angle_gamma   90.00
#
_symmetry.space_group_name_H-M   'P 1'
#
loop_
_entity.id
_entity.type
_entity.pdbx_description
1 polymer ?
#
loop_
_entity_poly.entity_id
_entity_poly.type
_entity_poly.pdbx_seq_one_letter_code
_entity_poly.pdbx_strand_id
1 'polypeptide(L)'
;MEKMIGFIGMGNMGQAIVKGILEAGFMTAENVIASRRNVDLLQELHADFGIRVTGDNKEVAREADILFLAVKPHLYDSVIKEVRDVV
;
A
#
# COMPACT_ATOMS: atom_id res chain seq x y z
N MET A 1 -8.95 16.04 -9.41
CA MET A 1 -7.85 15.12 -9.75
C MET A 1 -7.68 14.10 -8.64
N GLU A 2 -7.74 12.85 -8.97
CA GLU A 2 -7.64 11.79 -7.99
C GLU A 2 -6.18 11.46 -7.69
N LYS A 3 -5.90 11.26 -6.41
CA LYS A 3 -4.55 10.90 -5.98
C LYS A 3 -4.47 9.42 -5.68
N MET A 4 -3.31 8.83 -5.95
CA MET A 4 -3.03 7.44 -5.64
C MET A 4 -2.41 7.34 -4.24
N ILE A 5 -3.01 6.53 -3.37
CA ILE A 5 -2.47 6.24 -2.05
C ILE A 5 -1.76 4.91 -2.11
N GLY A 6 -0.51 4.87 -1.68
CA GLY A 6 0.29 3.65 -1.66
C GLY A 6 0.61 3.20 -0.25
N PHE A 7 0.58 1.89 -0.03
CA PHE A 7 0.96 1.26 1.23
C PHE A 7 2.07 0.25 0.97
N ILE A 8 3.20 0.42 1.64
CA ILE A 8 4.27 -0.56 1.59
C ILE A 8 4.19 -1.44 2.84
N GLY A 9 4.04 -2.75 2.64
CA GLY A 9 3.96 -3.71 3.73
C GLY A 9 2.61 -3.72 4.43
N MET A 10 1.58 -4.19 3.76
CA MET A 10 0.20 -4.18 4.26
C MET A 10 0.00 -5.19 5.42
N GLY A 11 0.31 -4.78 6.64
CA GLY A 11 0.01 -5.53 7.85
C GLY A 11 -1.37 -5.18 8.42
N ASN A 12 -1.65 -5.61 9.65
CA ASN A 12 -2.95 -5.40 10.28
C ASN A 12 -3.32 -3.91 10.39
N MET A 13 -2.35 -3.07 10.74
CA MET A 13 -2.56 -1.63 10.84
C MET A 13 -2.87 -1.02 9.47
N GLY A 14 -2.13 -1.43 8.45
CA GLY A 14 -2.38 -0.94 7.09
C GLY A 14 -3.76 -1.31 6.60
N GLN A 15 -4.20 -2.54 6.88
CA GLN A 15 -5.55 -2.99 6.53
C GLN A 15 -6.63 -2.17 7.22
N ALA A 16 -6.44 -1.85 8.49
CA ALA A 16 -7.40 -1.03 9.23
C ALA A 16 -7.51 0.36 8.64
N ILE A 17 -6.38 0.95 8.23
CA ILE A 17 -6.35 2.27 7.59
C ILE A 17 -7.07 2.24 6.25
N VAL A 18 -6.80 1.23 5.43
CA VAL A 18 -7.47 1.07 4.12
C VAL A 18 -8.96 0.93 4.30
N LYS A 19 -9.38 0.07 5.21
CA LYS A 19 -10.80 -0.13 5.49
C LYS A 19 -11.47 1.19 5.89
N GLY A 20 -10.84 1.95 6.79
CA GLY A 20 -11.36 3.25 7.22
C GLY A 20 -11.48 4.24 6.07
N ILE A 21 -10.47 4.33 5.21
CA ILE A 21 -10.47 5.23 4.05
C ILE A 21 -11.59 4.88 3.08
N LEU A 22 -11.76 3.59 2.78
CA LEU A 22 -12.79 3.15 1.84
C LEU A 22 -14.19 3.32 2.40
N GLU A 23 -14.40 3.00 3.68
CA GLU A 23 -15.71 3.17 4.31
C GLU A 23 -16.10 4.64 4.45
N ALA A 24 -15.12 5.51 4.68
CA ALA A 24 -15.38 6.95 4.78
C ALA A 24 -15.59 7.62 3.42
N GLY A 25 -15.33 6.91 2.33
CA GLY A 25 -15.52 7.45 0.99
C GLY A 25 -14.47 8.47 0.55
N PHE A 26 -13.31 8.53 1.23
CA PHE A 26 -12.25 9.45 0.84
C PHE A 26 -11.60 9.08 -0.49
N MET A 27 -11.50 7.78 -0.77
CA MET A 27 -10.87 7.27 -1.99
C MET A 27 -11.64 6.06 -2.48
N THR A 28 -11.59 5.82 -3.78
CA THR A 28 -12.07 4.56 -4.34
C THR A 28 -10.97 3.52 -4.27
N ALA A 29 -11.33 2.25 -4.27
CA ALA A 29 -10.36 1.16 -4.21
C ALA A 29 -9.35 1.20 -5.37
N GLU A 30 -9.77 1.70 -6.53
CA GLU A 30 -8.91 1.83 -7.70
C GLU A 30 -7.71 2.76 -7.47
N ASN A 31 -7.83 3.67 -6.51
CA ASN A 31 -6.80 4.66 -6.20
C ASN A 31 -5.95 4.27 -5.00
N VAL A 32 -6.02 3.02 -4.57
CA VAL A 32 -5.19 2.48 -3.50
C VAL A 32 -4.35 1.33 -4.05
N ILE A 33 -3.05 1.39 -3.81
CA ILE A 33 -2.13 0.31 -4.19
C ILE A 33 -1.33 -0.12 -2.96
N ALA A 34 -1.17 -1.42 -2.77
CA ALA A 34 -0.46 -1.97 -1.62
C ALA A 34 0.54 -3.03 -2.05
N SER A 35 1.65 -3.11 -1.33
CA SER A 35 2.64 -4.16 -1.55
C SER A 35 2.76 -5.04 -0.32
N ARG A 36 3.09 -6.30 -0.55
CA ARG A 36 3.38 -7.27 0.50
C ARG A 36 4.16 -8.43 -0.10
N ARG A 37 5.01 -9.06 0.71
CA ARG A 37 5.82 -10.19 0.22
C ARG A 37 5.03 -11.46 0.02
N ASN A 38 3.98 -11.67 0.81
CA ASN A 38 3.17 -12.89 0.74
C ASN A 38 2.09 -12.73 -0.34
N VAL A 39 2.24 -13.47 -1.44
CA VAL A 39 1.33 -13.39 -2.59
C VAL A 39 -0.10 -13.80 -2.23
N ASP A 40 -0.26 -14.81 -1.39
CA ASP A 40 -1.60 -15.26 -0.99
C ASP A 40 -2.35 -14.17 -0.25
N LEU A 41 -1.65 -13.42 0.62
CA LEU A 41 -2.26 -12.31 1.33
C LEU A 41 -2.58 -11.13 0.41
N LEU A 42 -1.78 -10.92 -0.65
CA LEU A 42 -2.09 -9.91 -1.66
C LEU A 42 -3.40 -10.23 -2.38
N GLN A 43 -3.62 -11.48 -2.71
CA GLN A 43 -4.85 -11.91 -3.36
C GLN A 43 -6.05 -11.72 -2.45
N GLU A 44 -5.90 -12.00 -1.16
CA GLU A 44 -6.96 -11.77 -0.18
C GLU A 44 -7.30 -10.29 -0.05
N LEU A 45 -6.28 -9.42 -0.01
CA LEU A 45 -6.49 -7.98 0.05
C LEU A 45 -7.23 -7.46 -1.17
N HIS A 46 -6.87 -7.94 -2.34
CA HIS A 46 -7.56 -7.57 -3.57
C HIS A 46 -9.01 -8.02 -3.55
N ALA A 47 -9.26 -9.27 -3.10
CA ALA A 47 -10.61 -9.80 -3.03
C ALA A 47 -11.48 -9.08 -1.99
N ASP A 48 -10.89 -8.75 -0.82
CA ASP A 48 -11.64 -8.14 0.28
C ASP A 48 -11.91 -6.66 0.07
N PHE A 49 -10.94 -5.92 -0.49
CA PHE A 49 -11.01 -4.46 -0.60
C PHE A 49 -11.11 -3.96 -2.03
N GLY A 50 -10.78 -4.77 -3.01
CA GLY A 50 -10.78 -4.35 -4.41
C GLY A 50 -9.61 -3.42 -4.77
N ILE A 51 -8.64 -3.25 -3.88
CA ILE A 51 -7.48 -2.38 -4.12
C ILE A 51 -6.47 -3.04 -5.04
N ARG A 52 -5.60 -2.23 -5.64
CA ARG A 52 -4.49 -2.75 -6.44
C ARG A 52 -3.43 -3.33 -5.52
N VAL A 53 -2.82 -4.44 -5.92
CA VAL A 53 -1.80 -5.11 -5.12
C VAL A 53 -0.59 -5.46 -5.99
N THR A 54 0.59 -5.48 -5.36
CA THR A 54 1.84 -5.83 -6.05
C THR A 54 2.83 -6.41 -5.06
N GLY A 55 3.75 -7.23 -5.54
CA GLY A 55 4.88 -7.70 -4.73
C GLY A 55 6.09 -6.77 -4.76
N ASP A 56 6.02 -5.66 -5.49
CA ASP A 56 7.15 -4.75 -5.70
C ASP A 56 6.92 -3.40 -5.00
N ASN A 57 7.71 -3.15 -3.96
CA ASN A 57 7.63 -1.87 -3.23
C ASN A 57 7.93 -0.67 -4.11
N LYS A 58 8.80 -0.84 -5.11
CA LYS A 58 9.14 0.27 -6.02
C LYS A 58 7.97 0.68 -6.89
N GLU A 59 7.12 -0.27 -7.28
CA GLU A 59 5.92 0.03 -8.04
C GLU A 59 4.97 0.90 -7.23
N VAL A 60 4.78 0.55 -5.96
CA VAL A 60 3.95 1.35 -5.05
C VAL A 60 4.52 2.77 -4.94
N ALA A 61 5.81 2.89 -4.70
CA ALA A 61 6.47 4.19 -4.52
C ALA A 61 6.38 5.05 -5.78
N ARG A 62 6.47 4.43 -6.95
CA ARG A 62 6.38 5.14 -8.24
C ARG A 62 4.98 5.69 -8.49
N GLU A 63 3.95 4.92 -8.18
CA GLU A 63 2.58 5.29 -8.50
C GLU A 63 1.89 6.12 -7.42
N ALA A 64 2.38 6.07 -6.19
CA ALA A 64 1.72 6.75 -5.07
C ALA A 64 2.01 8.25 -5.05
N ASP A 65 0.96 9.04 -4.87
CA ASP A 65 1.09 10.46 -4.56
C ASP A 65 1.29 10.64 -3.06
N ILE A 66 0.67 9.76 -2.26
CA ILE A 66 0.82 9.71 -0.81
C ILE A 66 1.25 8.30 -0.46
N LEU A 67 2.37 8.17 0.25
CA LEU A 67 2.96 6.87 0.56
C LEU A 67 2.96 6.62 2.06
N PHE A 68 2.36 5.51 2.47
CA PHE A 68 2.38 5.05 3.86
C PHE A 68 3.31 3.84 4.00
N LEU A 69 4.17 3.87 5.01
CA LEU A 69 5.01 2.73 5.35
C LEU A 69 4.31 1.92 6.44
N ALA A 70 3.68 0.83 6.06
CA ALA A 70 2.92 -0.03 6.96
C ALA A 70 3.72 -1.28 7.36
N VAL A 71 5.03 -1.14 7.46
CA VAL A 71 5.95 -2.18 7.91
C VAL A 71 6.36 -1.93 9.36
N LYS A 72 6.94 -2.93 10.02
CA LYS A 72 7.45 -2.76 11.38
C LYS A 72 8.59 -1.73 11.37
N PRO A 73 8.74 -0.92 12.44
CA PRO A 73 9.72 0.17 12.46
C PRO A 73 11.16 -0.22 12.12
N HIS A 74 11.59 -1.42 12.49
CA HIS A 74 12.96 -1.87 12.20
C HIS A 74 13.21 -2.10 10.72
N LEU A 75 12.17 -2.09 9.88
CA LEU A 75 12.29 -2.25 8.43
C LEU A 75 12.25 -0.93 7.68
N TYR A 76 12.01 0.19 8.35
CA TYR A 76 11.87 1.49 7.68
C TYR A 76 13.09 1.86 6.87
N ASP A 77 14.29 1.74 7.45
CA ASP A 77 15.51 2.11 6.74
C ASP A 77 15.72 1.29 5.47
N SER A 78 15.47 -0.02 5.54
CA SER A 78 15.60 -0.90 4.37
C SER A 78 14.63 -0.50 3.27
N VAL A 79 13.38 -0.25 3.64
CA VAL A 79 12.34 0.11 2.67
C VAL A 79 12.63 1.47 2.06
N ILE A 80 13.01 2.45 2.88
CA ILE A 80 13.34 3.79 2.40
C ILE A 80 14.48 3.73 1.39
N LYS A 81 15.53 2.96 1.68
CA LYS A 81 16.64 2.78 0.75
C LYS A 81 16.23 2.11 -0.55
N GLU A 82 15.33 1.16 -0.45
CA GLU A 82 14.81 0.43 -1.61
C GLU A 82 14.07 1.33 -2.59
N VAL A 83 13.27 2.27 -2.08
CA VAL A 83 12.36 3.07 -2.90
C VAL A 83 12.81 4.51 -3.14
N ARG A 84 13.87 4.97 -2.50
CA ARG A 84 14.26 6.40 -2.56
C ARG A 84 14.54 6.92 -3.96
N ASP A 85 14.98 6.06 -4.86
CA ASP A 85 15.32 6.46 -6.22
C ASP A 85 14.10 6.58 -7.14
N VAL A 86 12.94 6.12 -6.69
CA VAL A 86 11.71 6.14 -7.48
C VAL A 86 10.59 6.99 -6.86
N VAL A 87 10.82 7.51 -5.68
CA VAL A 87 9.87 8.39 -4.99
C VAL A 87 9.97 9.82 -5.50
#